data_3d8caad3697d11fb522f64ab3ed44601
#
_entry.id   3d8caad3697d11fb522f64ab3ed44601
#
_cell.length_a   1.000
_cell.length_b   1.000
_cell.length_c   1.000
_cell.angle_alpha   90.00
_cell.angle_beta   90.00
_cell.angle_gamma   90.00
#
_symmetry.space_group_name_H-M   'P 1'
#
loop_
_entity.id
_entity.type
_entity.pdbx_description
1 polymer ?
#
loop_
_entity_poly.entity_id
_entity_poly.type
_entity_poly.pdbx_seq_one_letter_code
_entity_poly.pdbx_strand_id
1 'polypeptide(L)'
;WKAMEGFDVTVEEVPAGATTAQVKAIIQDAYDNWPNPPAYVLLNGDTNTIPAFSGEGSGSADDYEYAELEGTGYWTPDVMIGRFPIRSTTDLENILAKTLQWSQTSMPDTSYLKDACFLASSDHGTMLEGTHEWCWDNHMQPYDPTNNVYHPVYETQGGETQDFAGNVNAGRSVIGDSGH
;
A
#
# COMPACT_ATOMS: atom_id res chain seq x y z
N TRP A 1 15.65 10.76 -6.77
CA TRP A 1 15.70 10.28 -5.39
C TRP A 1 15.95 8.77 -5.35
N LYS A 2 15.10 7.90 -5.88
CA LYS A 2 15.33 6.43 -5.84
C LYS A 2 16.66 6.01 -6.49
N ALA A 3 17.05 6.62 -7.59
CA ALA A 3 18.38 6.41 -8.17
C ALA A 3 19.52 6.79 -7.21
N MET A 4 19.34 7.82 -6.38
CA MET A 4 20.31 8.19 -5.35
C MET A 4 20.40 7.15 -4.21
N GLU A 5 19.33 6.36 -4.00
CA GLU A 5 19.29 5.24 -3.05
C GLU A 5 19.86 3.94 -3.64
N GLY A 6 20.31 3.97 -4.90
CA GLY A 6 20.96 2.84 -5.57
C GLY A 6 20.01 1.99 -6.43
N PHE A 7 18.77 2.43 -6.65
CA PHE A 7 17.87 1.75 -7.57
C PHE A 7 18.20 2.12 -9.02
N ASP A 8 18.16 1.12 -9.91
CA ASP A 8 18.10 1.34 -11.36
C ASP A 8 16.64 1.73 -11.69
N VAL A 9 16.45 2.96 -12.17
CA VAL A 9 15.10 3.52 -12.37
C VAL A 9 14.87 3.78 -13.84
N THR A 10 13.90 3.09 -14.41
CA THR A 10 13.40 3.34 -15.78
C THR A 10 11.99 3.91 -15.70
N VAL A 11 11.66 4.81 -16.60
CA VAL A 11 10.32 5.41 -16.71
C VAL A 11 9.74 5.01 -18.06
N GLU A 12 8.59 4.34 -18.01
CA GLU A 12 7.81 3.97 -19.18
C GLU A 12 6.55 4.82 -19.28
N GLU A 13 6.23 5.28 -20.49
CA GLU A 13 5.03 6.07 -20.72
C GLU A 13 3.85 5.16 -21.09
N VAL A 14 2.75 5.31 -20.35
CA VAL A 14 1.49 4.65 -20.66
C VAL A 14 0.70 5.52 -21.65
N PRO A 15 0.31 4.99 -22.82
CA PRO A 15 -0.51 5.74 -23.78
C PRO A 15 -1.83 6.22 -23.18
N ALA A 16 -2.26 7.41 -23.54
CA ALA A 16 -3.55 7.95 -23.10
C ALA A 16 -4.69 7.00 -23.51
N GLY A 17 -5.55 6.63 -22.57
CA GLY A 17 -6.65 5.71 -22.80
C GLY A 17 -6.24 4.24 -22.94
N ALA A 18 -5.04 3.88 -22.48
CA ALA A 18 -4.59 2.48 -22.45
C ALA A 18 -5.55 1.60 -21.62
N THR A 19 -5.71 0.38 -22.06
CA THR A 19 -6.43 -0.66 -21.31
C THR A 19 -5.55 -1.30 -20.27
N THR A 20 -6.13 -2.01 -19.30
CA THR A 20 -5.38 -2.82 -18.31
C THR A 20 -4.43 -3.80 -19.00
N ALA A 21 -4.88 -4.48 -20.06
CA ALA A 21 -4.04 -5.40 -20.83
C ALA A 21 -2.82 -4.72 -21.47
N GLN A 22 -2.96 -3.48 -21.95
CA GLN A 22 -1.84 -2.73 -22.52
C GLN A 22 -0.85 -2.29 -21.47
N VAL A 23 -1.31 -1.83 -20.29
CA VAL A 23 -0.43 -1.50 -19.16
C VAL A 23 0.29 -2.75 -18.68
N LYS A 24 -0.43 -3.86 -18.51
CA LYS A 24 0.18 -5.15 -18.11
C LYS A 24 1.24 -5.61 -19.12
N ALA A 25 0.98 -5.45 -20.41
CA ALA A 25 1.95 -5.82 -21.45
C ALA A 25 3.27 -5.02 -21.38
N ILE A 26 3.23 -3.76 -20.97
CA ILE A 26 4.44 -2.94 -20.74
C ILE A 26 5.25 -3.53 -19.57
N ILE A 27 4.58 -3.87 -18.48
CA ILE A 27 5.22 -4.46 -17.28
C ILE A 27 5.78 -5.84 -17.62
N GLN A 28 5.01 -6.66 -18.35
CA GLN A 28 5.43 -7.99 -18.78
C GLN A 28 6.64 -7.94 -19.69
N ASP A 29 6.66 -7.01 -20.66
CA ASP A 29 7.81 -6.83 -21.54
C ASP A 29 9.07 -6.45 -20.76
N ALA A 30 8.92 -5.57 -19.77
CA ALA A 30 10.04 -5.19 -18.89
C ALA A 30 10.54 -6.38 -18.07
N TYR A 31 9.62 -7.20 -17.55
CA TYR A 31 9.95 -8.39 -16.77
C TYR A 31 10.67 -9.46 -17.60
N ASP A 32 10.18 -9.73 -18.80
CA ASP A 32 10.67 -10.81 -19.65
C ASP A 32 11.95 -10.45 -20.42
N ASN A 33 12.13 -9.18 -20.81
CA ASN A 33 13.10 -8.79 -21.82
C ASN A 33 14.19 -7.82 -21.33
N TRP A 34 14.03 -7.18 -20.18
CA TRP A 34 15.09 -6.28 -19.69
C TRP A 34 16.27 -7.06 -19.10
N PRO A 35 17.50 -6.57 -19.27
CA PRO A 35 18.68 -7.20 -18.67
C PRO A 35 18.62 -7.31 -17.15
N ASN A 36 17.94 -6.32 -16.51
CA ASN A 36 17.62 -6.31 -15.09
C ASN A 36 16.09 -6.18 -14.97
N PRO A 37 15.34 -7.28 -14.80
CA PRO A 37 13.89 -7.21 -14.62
C PRO A 37 13.48 -6.36 -13.42
N PRO A 38 12.35 -5.65 -13.48
CA PRO A 38 11.89 -4.83 -12.37
C PRO A 38 11.52 -5.71 -11.15
N ALA A 39 12.02 -5.36 -9.97
CA ALA A 39 11.54 -5.89 -8.71
C ALA A 39 10.38 -5.05 -8.12
N TYR A 40 10.28 -3.79 -8.56
CA TYR A 40 9.29 -2.82 -8.09
C TYR A 40 8.67 -2.10 -9.28
N VAL A 41 7.36 -1.95 -9.24
CA VAL A 41 6.58 -1.18 -10.23
C VAL A 41 5.79 -0.11 -9.51
N LEU A 42 5.89 1.14 -9.97
CA LEU A 42 5.10 2.25 -9.45
C LEU A 42 4.22 2.83 -10.55
N LEU A 43 2.90 2.69 -10.39
CA LEU A 43 1.90 3.26 -11.26
C LEU A 43 1.67 4.75 -10.89
N ASN A 44 2.11 5.66 -11.74
CA ASN A 44 1.95 7.10 -11.51
C ASN A 44 0.69 7.63 -12.20
N GLY A 45 -0.45 7.48 -11.56
CA GLY A 45 -1.76 7.92 -12.07
C GLY A 45 -2.89 7.22 -11.35
N ASP A 46 -4.02 7.90 -11.25
CA ASP A 46 -5.24 7.30 -10.74
C ASP A 46 -5.94 6.44 -11.82
N THR A 47 -6.97 5.71 -11.45
CA THR A 47 -7.67 4.74 -12.31
C THR A 47 -8.26 5.32 -13.58
N ASN A 48 -8.45 6.65 -13.64
CA ASN A 48 -8.87 7.36 -14.85
C ASN A 48 -7.72 7.60 -15.85
N THR A 49 -6.48 7.43 -15.42
CA THR A 49 -5.27 7.64 -16.27
C THR A 49 -4.55 6.32 -16.51
N ILE A 50 -4.33 5.54 -15.48
CA ILE A 50 -3.81 4.18 -15.54
C ILE A 50 -4.90 3.27 -14.99
N PRO A 51 -5.65 2.54 -15.85
CA PRO A 51 -6.78 1.75 -15.40
C PRO A 51 -6.35 0.70 -14.36
N ALA A 52 -7.28 0.30 -13.51
CA ALA A 52 -7.13 -0.83 -12.61
C ALA A 52 -7.98 -2.00 -13.10
N PHE A 53 -7.65 -3.21 -12.71
CA PHE A 53 -8.50 -4.37 -12.91
C PHE A 53 -9.71 -4.30 -11.98
N SER A 54 -10.69 -5.15 -12.24
CA SER A 54 -11.83 -5.34 -11.33
C SER A 54 -11.52 -6.51 -10.41
N GLY A 55 -11.37 -6.26 -9.14
CA GLY A 55 -11.08 -7.29 -8.15
C GLY A 55 -12.16 -8.37 -8.09
N GLU A 56 -11.76 -9.60 -7.87
CA GLU A 56 -12.67 -10.75 -7.78
C GLU A 56 -13.72 -10.56 -6.67
N GLY A 57 -14.98 -10.68 -7.02
CA GLY A 57 -16.10 -10.69 -6.09
C GLY A 57 -16.61 -9.32 -5.65
N SER A 58 -15.77 -8.30 -5.55
CA SER A 58 -16.18 -6.96 -5.07
C SER A 58 -16.42 -5.95 -6.20
N GLY A 59 -15.80 -6.14 -7.35
CA GLY A 59 -15.76 -5.15 -8.43
C GLY A 59 -14.94 -3.90 -8.08
N SER A 60 -14.23 -3.91 -6.97
CA SER A 60 -13.34 -2.82 -6.56
C SER A 60 -12.13 -2.74 -7.47
N ALA A 61 -11.54 -1.55 -7.59
CA ALA A 61 -10.29 -1.38 -8.34
C ALA A 61 -9.16 -2.19 -7.69
N ASP A 62 -8.45 -2.97 -8.50
CA ASP A 62 -7.37 -3.84 -8.06
C ASP A 62 -6.17 -3.73 -8.98
N ASP A 63 -4.99 -3.63 -8.39
CA ASP A 63 -3.72 -3.57 -9.12
C ASP A 63 -2.93 -4.90 -9.04
N TYR A 64 -3.42 -5.88 -8.29
CA TYR A 64 -2.72 -7.14 -8.07
C TYR A 64 -2.38 -7.88 -9.37
N GLU A 65 -3.32 -7.91 -10.32
CA GLU A 65 -3.12 -8.58 -11.62
C GLU A 65 -1.94 -8.01 -12.43
N TYR A 66 -1.52 -6.77 -12.18
CA TYR A 66 -0.31 -6.20 -12.78
C TYR A 66 0.98 -6.84 -12.26
N ALA A 67 0.93 -7.43 -11.08
CA ALA A 67 2.07 -8.06 -10.44
C ALA A 67 2.17 -9.57 -10.70
N GLU A 68 1.16 -10.20 -11.30
CA GLU A 68 1.17 -11.61 -11.71
C GLU A 68 1.73 -11.76 -13.13
N LEU A 69 3.00 -12.07 -13.27
CA LEU A 69 3.72 -12.09 -14.57
C LEU A 69 4.11 -13.50 -15.02
N GLU A 70 4.36 -14.44 -14.10
CA GLU A 70 4.79 -15.82 -14.41
C GLU A 70 3.62 -16.80 -14.62
N GLY A 71 2.37 -16.34 -14.55
CA GLY A 71 1.17 -17.14 -14.81
C GLY A 71 0.13 -17.07 -13.72
N THR A 72 -1.10 -17.46 -14.07
CA THR A 72 -2.25 -17.42 -13.17
C THR A 72 -2.23 -18.56 -12.16
N GLY A 73 -2.62 -18.26 -10.93
CA GLY A 73 -2.93 -19.27 -9.91
C GLY A 73 -1.94 -19.35 -8.74
N TYR A 74 -0.97 -18.47 -8.68
CA TYR A 74 -0.13 -18.28 -7.50
C TYR A 74 -0.53 -16.96 -6.82
N TRP A 75 -0.86 -17.03 -5.54
CA TRP A 75 -1.18 -15.85 -4.71
C TRP A 75 0.04 -15.03 -4.30
N THR A 76 1.16 -15.22 -4.99
CA THR A 76 2.40 -14.50 -4.73
C THR A 76 2.72 -13.62 -5.92
N PRO A 77 2.82 -12.30 -5.74
CA PRO A 77 3.19 -11.39 -6.83
C PRO A 77 4.65 -11.59 -7.24
N ASP A 78 4.93 -11.50 -8.53
CA ASP A 78 6.29 -11.61 -9.10
C ASP A 78 7.07 -10.29 -8.95
N VAL A 79 6.35 -9.17 -8.84
CA VAL A 79 6.91 -7.83 -8.59
C VAL A 79 6.14 -7.13 -7.48
N MET A 80 6.80 -6.25 -6.75
CA MET A 80 6.14 -5.39 -5.78
C MET A 80 5.51 -4.21 -6.50
N ILE A 81 4.19 -4.07 -6.40
CA ILE A 81 3.46 -3.00 -7.09
C ILE A 81 2.89 -1.99 -6.10
N GLY A 82 2.90 -0.73 -6.50
CA GLY A 82 2.24 0.35 -5.79
C GLY A 82 1.70 1.40 -6.74
N ARG A 83 0.78 2.23 -6.25
CA ARG A 83 0.18 3.30 -7.04
C ARG A 83 0.27 4.64 -6.31
N PHE A 84 0.66 5.68 -7.06
CA PHE A 84 0.38 7.06 -6.69
C PHE A 84 -0.91 7.50 -7.40
N PRO A 85 -2.05 7.61 -6.71
CA PRO A 85 -3.34 7.94 -7.31
C PRO A 85 -3.43 9.45 -7.64
N ILE A 86 -2.70 9.85 -8.67
CA ILE A 86 -2.51 11.25 -9.05
C ILE A 86 -3.59 11.65 -10.05
N ARG A 87 -4.38 12.66 -9.71
CA ARG A 87 -5.37 13.32 -10.61
C ARG A 87 -4.95 14.73 -10.99
N SER A 88 -4.04 15.34 -10.24
CA SER A 88 -3.60 16.71 -10.40
C SER A 88 -2.13 16.88 -10.01
N THR A 89 -1.52 17.99 -10.43
CA THR A 89 -0.17 18.37 -10.00
C THR A 89 -0.10 18.53 -8.47
N THR A 90 -1.16 19.04 -7.86
CA THR A 90 -1.23 19.19 -6.38
C THR A 90 -1.20 17.82 -5.68
N ASP A 91 -1.87 16.80 -6.21
CA ASP A 91 -1.80 15.45 -5.65
C ASP A 91 -0.38 14.90 -5.72
N LEU A 92 0.27 15.08 -6.88
CA LEU A 92 1.67 14.69 -7.05
C LEU A 92 2.59 15.37 -6.05
N GLU A 93 2.49 16.69 -5.91
CA GLU A 93 3.29 17.47 -4.96
C GLU A 93 3.09 16.99 -3.53
N ASN A 94 1.84 16.75 -3.11
CA ASN A 94 1.50 16.27 -1.78
C ASN A 94 2.04 14.85 -1.52
N ILE A 95 1.89 13.93 -2.47
CA ILE A 95 2.39 12.56 -2.36
C ILE A 95 3.91 12.55 -2.29
N LEU A 96 4.59 13.30 -3.17
CA LEU A 96 6.04 13.41 -3.17
C LEU A 96 6.56 14.02 -1.88
N ALA A 97 5.93 15.09 -1.37
CA ALA A 97 6.34 15.73 -0.13
C ALA A 97 6.30 14.75 1.05
N LYS A 98 5.21 13.97 1.19
CA LYS A 98 5.07 12.95 2.23
C LYS A 98 6.11 11.83 2.07
N THR A 99 6.28 11.32 0.85
CA THR A 99 7.20 10.23 0.55
C THR A 99 8.64 10.63 0.81
N LEU A 100 9.04 11.82 0.39
CA LEU A 100 10.38 12.33 0.62
C LEU A 100 10.63 12.64 2.09
N GLN A 101 9.65 13.22 2.80
CA GLN A 101 9.74 13.43 4.23
C GLN A 101 9.94 12.14 5.00
N TRP A 102 9.20 11.07 4.64
CA TRP A 102 9.37 9.75 5.26
C TRP A 102 10.75 9.14 5.01
N SER A 103 11.32 9.35 3.82
CA SER A 103 12.62 8.81 3.45
C SER A 103 13.80 9.60 3.99
N GLN A 104 13.57 10.80 4.50
CA GLN A 104 14.62 11.61 5.12
C GLN A 104 14.88 11.15 6.54
N THR A 105 16.15 11.00 6.90
CA THR A 105 16.60 10.43 8.17
C THR A 105 16.39 11.32 9.39
N SER A 106 15.92 12.55 9.22
CA SER A 106 15.70 13.49 10.34
C SER A 106 14.22 13.82 10.49
N MET A 107 13.46 12.90 11.09
CA MET A 107 12.12 13.21 11.57
C MET A 107 12.24 13.99 12.89
N PRO A 108 11.62 15.18 13.01
CA PRO A 108 11.67 15.99 14.24
C PRO A 108 11.06 15.28 15.46
N ASP A 109 10.04 14.48 15.22
CA ASP A 109 9.36 13.65 16.21
C ASP A 109 9.33 12.19 15.72
N THR A 110 9.77 11.28 16.54
CA THR A 110 9.79 9.84 16.28
C THR A 110 8.86 9.06 17.21
N SER A 111 8.06 9.76 18.02
CA SER A 111 7.15 9.11 19.00
C SER A 111 6.14 8.17 18.32
N TYR A 112 5.66 8.55 17.13
CA TYR A 112 4.72 7.75 16.34
C TYR A 112 5.27 6.39 15.87
N LEU A 113 6.61 6.19 15.86
CA LEU A 113 7.23 4.94 15.38
C LEU A 113 6.86 3.72 16.22
N LYS A 114 6.33 3.93 17.42
CA LYS A 114 5.94 2.86 18.34
C LYS A 114 4.44 2.58 18.32
N ASP A 115 3.67 3.37 17.59
CA ASP A 115 2.22 3.34 17.60
C ASP A 115 1.69 2.64 16.36
N ALA A 116 0.88 1.60 16.56
CA ALA A 116 0.15 0.90 15.51
C ALA A 116 -1.36 1.03 15.70
N CYS A 117 -2.07 1.30 14.61
CA CYS A 117 -3.53 1.33 14.58
C CYS A 117 -4.06 0.22 13.68
N PHE A 118 -5.01 -0.56 14.18
CA PHE A 118 -5.69 -1.59 13.40
C PHE A 118 -7.18 -1.34 13.38
N LEU A 119 -7.73 -1.31 12.17
CA LEU A 119 -9.15 -1.14 11.88
C LEU A 119 -9.73 -2.48 11.44
N ALA A 120 -10.86 -2.88 11.99
CA ALA A 120 -11.62 -4.02 11.51
C ALA A 120 -13.11 -3.69 11.42
N SER A 121 -13.73 -4.01 10.25
CA SER A 121 -15.17 -3.95 10.09
C SER A 121 -15.87 -5.14 10.77
N SER A 122 -17.18 -5.04 10.95
CA SER A 122 -18.00 -6.09 11.55
C SER A 122 -18.40 -7.21 10.58
N ASP A 123 -18.02 -7.12 9.29
CA ASP A 123 -18.47 -8.01 8.20
C ASP A 123 -18.20 -9.50 8.45
N HIS A 124 -17.08 -9.81 9.09
CA HIS A 124 -16.69 -11.17 9.45
C HIS A 124 -16.65 -11.40 10.95
N GLY A 125 -17.43 -10.64 11.72
CA GLY A 125 -17.49 -10.69 13.17
C GLY A 125 -16.10 -10.41 13.79
N THR A 126 -15.68 -11.21 14.76
CA THR A 126 -14.40 -11.04 15.47
C THR A 126 -13.19 -11.71 14.78
N MET A 127 -13.35 -12.28 13.60
CA MET A 127 -12.27 -12.98 12.92
C MET A 127 -11.13 -12.03 12.48
N LEU A 128 -11.50 -10.88 11.95
CA LEU A 128 -10.54 -9.84 11.52
C LEU A 128 -9.81 -9.25 12.72
N GLU A 129 -10.55 -8.95 13.78
CA GLU A 129 -9.99 -8.48 15.05
C GLU A 129 -8.98 -9.48 15.62
N GLY A 130 -9.35 -10.76 15.70
CA GLY A 130 -8.47 -11.82 16.19
C GLY A 130 -7.18 -11.97 15.34
N THR A 131 -7.26 -11.72 14.05
CA THR A 131 -6.07 -11.71 13.16
C THR A 131 -5.15 -10.54 13.51
N HIS A 132 -5.71 -9.35 13.73
CA HIS A 132 -4.93 -8.16 14.12
C HIS A 132 -4.30 -8.34 15.51
N GLU A 133 -5.06 -8.82 16.48
CA GLU A 133 -4.58 -9.11 17.83
C GLU A 133 -3.45 -10.15 17.81
N TRP A 134 -3.62 -11.22 17.03
CA TRP A 134 -2.57 -12.22 16.86
C TRP A 134 -1.29 -11.63 16.24
N CYS A 135 -1.43 -10.79 15.22
CA CYS A 135 -0.30 -10.10 14.58
C CYS A 135 0.42 -9.20 15.59
N TRP A 136 -0.34 -8.43 16.37
CA TRP A 136 0.19 -7.59 17.42
C TRP A 136 0.94 -8.40 18.48
N ASP A 137 0.29 -9.39 19.08
CA ASP A 137 0.82 -10.15 20.20
C ASP A 137 2.05 -10.99 19.85
N ASN A 138 2.11 -11.50 18.60
CA ASN A 138 3.16 -12.43 18.21
C ASN A 138 4.29 -11.78 17.39
N HIS A 139 4.04 -10.65 16.75
CA HIS A 139 5.01 -10.06 15.83
C HIS A 139 5.41 -8.62 16.16
N MET A 140 4.54 -7.80 16.73
CA MET A 140 4.84 -6.38 16.97
C MET A 140 5.21 -6.12 18.43
N GLN A 141 4.34 -6.49 19.37
CA GLN A 141 4.55 -6.26 20.79
C GLN A 141 5.84 -6.91 21.33
N PRO A 142 6.25 -8.12 20.91
CA PRO A 142 7.47 -8.74 21.42
C PRO A 142 8.77 -8.02 21.06
N TYR A 143 8.79 -7.18 20.01
CA TYR A 143 10.00 -6.44 19.64
C TYR A 143 10.32 -5.30 20.58
N ASP A 144 9.31 -4.62 21.09
CA ASP A 144 9.48 -3.61 22.16
C ASP A 144 8.27 -3.61 23.10
N PRO A 145 8.20 -4.56 24.05
CA PRO A 145 7.03 -4.77 24.90
C PRO A 145 6.75 -3.61 25.86
N THR A 146 7.69 -2.70 26.03
CA THR A 146 7.56 -1.57 26.95
C THR A 146 7.12 -0.27 26.29
N ASN A 147 7.30 -0.16 24.98
CA ASN A 147 7.11 1.12 24.28
C ASN A 147 6.13 1.04 23.12
N ASN A 148 5.89 -0.15 22.54
CA ASN A 148 4.91 -0.29 21.46
C ASN A 148 3.49 -0.09 21.99
N VAL A 149 2.69 0.69 21.28
CA VAL A 149 1.31 1.03 21.66
C VAL A 149 0.34 0.57 20.56
N TYR A 150 -0.68 -0.14 20.99
CA TYR A 150 -1.74 -0.69 20.16
C TYR A 150 -3.00 0.19 20.24
N HIS A 151 -3.50 0.60 19.09
CA HIS A 151 -4.70 1.41 18.95
C HIS A 151 -5.75 0.68 18.09
N PRO A 152 -6.52 -0.25 18.65
CA PRO A 152 -7.57 -0.92 17.90
C PRO A 152 -8.77 0.02 17.68
N VAL A 153 -9.34 -0.04 16.47
CA VAL A 153 -10.59 0.60 16.09
C VAL A 153 -11.48 -0.48 15.48
N TYR A 154 -12.22 -1.18 16.32
CA TYR A 154 -13.03 -2.32 15.91
C TYR A 154 -14.52 -1.97 15.94
N GLU A 155 -15.18 -2.10 14.80
CA GLU A 155 -16.61 -1.79 14.67
C GLU A 155 -17.48 -2.62 15.61
N THR A 156 -17.15 -3.90 15.83
CA THR A 156 -17.89 -4.75 16.80
C THR A 156 -17.78 -4.26 18.23
N GLN A 157 -16.75 -3.45 18.55
CA GLN A 157 -16.51 -2.85 19.85
C GLN A 157 -16.92 -1.37 19.90
N GLY A 158 -17.61 -0.88 18.86
CA GLY A 158 -18.11 0.50 18.79
C GLY A 158 -17.10 1.50 18.22
N GLY A 159 -16.03 1.02 17.57
CA GLY A 159 -15.10 1.88 16.82
C GLY A 159 -15.78 2.50 15.60
N GLU A 160 -15.52 3.78 15.37
CA GLU A 160 -16.11 4.55 14.27
C GLU A 160 -15.03 5.13 13.36
N THR A 161 -15.42 5.53 12.14
CA THR A 161 -14.53 6.18 11.16
C THR A 161 -13.79 7.41 11.74
N GLN A 162 -14.45 8.17 12.61
CA GLN A 162 -13.83 9.33 13.28
C GLN A 162 -12.73 8.92 14.26
N ASP A 163 -12.81 7.76 14.91
CA ASP A 163 -11.77 7.25 15.80
C ASP A 163 -10.54 6.86 14.99
N PHE A 164 -10.76 6.22 13.83
CA PHE A 164 -9.70 5.92 12.89
C PHE A 164 -9.04 7.19 12.36
N ALA A 165 -9.81 8.17 11.90
CA ALA A 165 -9.29 9.47 11.46
C ALA A 165 -8.49 10.18 12.56
N GLY A 166 -8.94 10.10 13.81
CA GLY A 166 -8.22 10.59 14.98
C GLY A 166 -6.86 9.93 15.15
N ASN A 167 -6.81 8.60 15.02
CA ASN A 167 -5.58 7.82 15.09
C ASN A 167 -4.60 8.17 13.96
N VAL A 168 -5.08 8.27 12.71
CA VAL A 168 -4.25 8.68 11.56
C VAL A 168 -3.65 10.07 11.79
N ASN A 169 -4.46 11.03 12.22
CA ASN A 169 -4.03 12.41 12.46
C ASN A 169 -3.05 12.55 13.65
N ALA A 170 -3.14 11.65 14.63
CA ALA A 170 -2.20 11.61 15.74
C ALA A 170 -0.82 11.03 15.36
N GLY A 171 -0.70 10.45 14.17
CA GLY A 171 0.49 9.79 13.67
C GLY A 171 0.59 8.34 14.14
N ARG A 172 0.79 7.43 13.19
CA ARG A 172 1.00 5.98 13.43
C ARG A 172 2.03 5.47 12.45
N SER A 173 2.93 4.61 12.90
CA SER A 173 3.93 3.99 12.02
C SER A 173 3.36 2.86 11.18
N VAL A 174 2.39 2.17 11.74
CA VAL A 174 1.68 1.05 11.09
C VAL A 174 0.18 1.30 11.17
N ILE A 175 -0.48 1.14 10.04
CA ILE A 175 -1.93 1.14 9.95
C ILE A 175 -2.31 -0.12 9.19
N GLY A 176 -3.06 -1.01 9.84
CA GLY A 176 -3.65 -2.20 9.24
C GLY A 176 -5.16 -2.03 9.14
N ASP A 177 -5.71 -2.33 7.98
CA ASP A 177 -7.15 -2.27 7.72
C ASP A 177 -7.63 -3.61 7.19
N SER A 178 -8.74 -4.09 7.71
CA SER A 178 -9.42 -5.30 7.25
C SER A 178 -10.93 -5.08 7.27
N GLY A 179 -11.52 -5.02 6.10
CA GLY A 179 -12.96 -4.80 5.93
C GLY A 179 -13.30 -3.87 4.78
N HIS A 180 -14.52 -3.39 4.78
CA HIS A 180 -15.08 -2.52 3.73
C HIS A 180 -15.38 -1.12 4.25
#